data_04d97e11efed355638460fbf42931968
#
_entry.id   04d97e11efed355638460fbf42931968
#
_cell.length_a   1.000
_cell.length_b   1.000
_cell.length_c   1.000
_cell.angle_alpha   90.00
_cell.angle_beta   90.00
_cell.angle_gamma   90.00
#
_symmetry.space_group_name_H-M   'P 1'
#
loop_
_entity.id
_entity.type
_entity.pdbx_description
1 polymer ?
#
loop_
_entity_poly.entity_id
_entity_poly.type
_entity_poly.pdbx_seq_one_letter_code
_entity_poly.pdbx_strand_id
1 'polypeptide(L)'
;TIAGIGYQWQHAKSRKWLDMTDDDADIELSLRGLSWQNGTGNRTLIYNLTVPLVKNNVDLSLFNLLPAEVESSEYKIPETYIALGELKGGIDPAGADEHWKTARTALDRIREAFSKAGVTPRTFFVGAAIEKKMSTEIWEQLESGILSNAANLTHEKQVVSISQWLCSL
;
A
#
# COMPACT_ATOMS: atom_id res chain seq x y z
N THR A 1 3.39 -12.51 -8.21
CA THR A 1 4.70 -12.60 -7.53
C THR A 1 5.81 -12.11 -8.45
N ILE A 2 6.83 -11.47 -7.88
CA ILE A 2 8.04 -11.09 -8.63
C ILE A 2 9.02 -12.25 -8.55
N ALA A 3 9.54 -12.67 -9.71
CA ALA A 3 10.47 -13.80 -9.79
C ALA A 3 11.69 -13.62 -8.87
N GLY A 4 12.04 -14.65 -8.11
CA GLY A 4 13.20 -14.68 -7.22
C GLY A 4 12.98 -14.13 -5.81
N ILE A 5 11.77 -13.66 -5.48
CA ILE A 5 11.40 -13.24 -4.12
C ILE A 5 10.48 -14.28 -3.49
N GLY A 6 10.88 -14.83 -2.35
CA GLY A 6 10.01 -15.66 -1.52
C GLY A 6 9.05 -14.80 -0.72
N TYR A 7 7.77 -15.15 -0.73
CA TYR A 7 6.72 -14.43 -0.01
C TYR A 7 6.07 -15.30 1.04
N GLN A 8 5.69 -14.66 2.14
CA GLN A 8 4.69 -15.17 3.08
C GLN A 8 3.45 -14.29 3.00
N TRP A 9 2.29 -14.87 3.27
CA TRP A 9 1.04 -14.16 3.33
C TRP A 9 0.32 -14.38 4.66
N GLN A 10 -0.40 -13.37 5.14
CA GLN A 10 -1.18 -13.46 6.36
C GLN A 10 -2.64 -13.74 6.04
N HIS A 11 -3.18 -14.81 6.60
CA HIS A 11 -4.59 -15.16 6.47
C HIS A 11 -5.45 -14.27 7.38
N ALA A 12 -6.48 -13.63 6.83
CA ALA A 12 -7.28 -12.60 7.50
C ALA A 12 -7.95 -13.06 8.81
N LYS A 13 -8.52 -14.27 8.83
CA LYS A 13 -9.24 -14.80 10.01
C LYS A 13 -8.30 -15.39 11.06
N SER A 14 -7.40 -16.27 10.66
CA SER A 14 -6.51 -16.98 11.60
C SER A 14 -5.32 -16.15 12.06
N ARG A 15 -5.00 -15.07 11.35
CA ARG A 15 -3.80 -14.22 11.53
C ARG A 15 -2.47 -14.97 11.38
N LYS A 16 -2.49 -16.21 10.93
CA LYS A 16 -1.28 -17.00 10.70
C LYS A 16 -0.57 -16.52 9.44
N TRP A 17 0.75 -16.51 9.49
CA TRP A 17 1.61 -16.33 8.34
C TRP A 17 1.88 -17.68 7.71
N LEU A 18 1.72 -17.78 6.42
CA LEU A 18 1.83 -18.98 5.60
C LEU A 18 2.76 -18.71 4.42
N ASP A 19 3.48 -19.73 3.97
CA ASP A 19 4.28 -19.60 2.76
C ASP A 19 3.37 -19.46 1.53
N MET A 20 3.80 -18.65 0.56
CA MET A 20 3.08 -18.49 -0.70
C MET A 20 3.09 -19.81 -1.49
N THR A 21 1.94 -20.15 -2.07
CA THR A 21 1.77 -21.34 -2.92
C THR A 21 1.21 -20.96 -4.28
N ASP A 22 1.25 -21.87 -5.24
CA ASP A 22 0.65 -21.67 -6.57
C ASP A 22 -0.88 -21.77 -6.56
N ASP A 23 -1.47 -22.35 -5.51
CA ASP A 23 -2.93 -22.33 -5.28
C ASP A 23 -3.28 -21.02 -4.57
N ASP A 24 -3.81 -20.08 -5.33
CA ASP A 24 -4.11 -18.73 -4.90
C ASP A 24 -5.58 -18.49 -4.48
N ALA A 25 -6.46 -19.47 -4.66
CA ALA A 25 -7.89 -19.32 -4.39
C ALA A 25 -8.20 -18.88 -2.94
N ASP A 26 -7.53 -19.45 -1.94
CA ASP A 26 -7.68 -19.02 -0.54
C ASP A 26 -6.96 -17.69 -0.28
N ILE A 27 -5.81 -17.47 -0.93
CA ILE A 27 -5.04 -16.23 -0.82
C ILE A 27 -5.86 -15.04 -1.30
N GLU A 28 -6.49 -15.12 -2.47
CA GLU A 28 -7.32 -14.05 -3.04
C GLU A 28 -8.47 -13.65 -2.11
N LEU A 29 -9.11 -14.63 -1.47
CA LEU A 29 -10.28 -14.41 -0.61
C LEU A 29 -9.91 -13.98 0.81
N SER A 30 -8.72 -14.33 1.29
CA SER A 30 -8.36 -14.25 2.70
C SER A 30 -7.10 -13.44 2.97
N LEU A 31 -6.51 -12.80 1.97
CA LEU A 31 -5.27 -12.03 2.11
C LEU A 31 -5.45 -10.81 3.01
N ARG A 32 -4.64 -10.73 4.07
CA ARG A 32 -4.53 -9.55 4.93
C ARG A 32 -3.18 -8.87 4.86
N GLY A 33 -2.13 -9.59 4.55
CA GLY A 33 -0.79 -9.03 4.46
C GLY A 33 0.15 -9.93 3.67
N LEU A 34 1.25 -9.34 3.24
CA LEU A 34 2.36 -9.99 2.54
C LEU A 34 3.66 -9.66 3.25
N SER A 35 4.58 -10.62 3.32
CA SER A 35 5.93 -10.36 3.81
C SER A 35 6.97 -10.99 2.90
N TRP A 36 8.10 -10.29 2.74
CA TRP A 36 9.25 -10.72 1.94
C TRP A 36 10.53 -10.10 2.44
N GLN A 37 11.64 -10.56 1.90
CA GLN A 37 12.95 -9.93 2.06
C GLN A 37 13.46 -9.43 0.71
N ASN A 38 14.13 -8.30 0.73
CA ASN A 38 14.90 -7.79 -0.39
C ASN A 38 16.34 -7.47 0.04
N GLY A 39 17.16 -6.91 -0.85
CA GLY A 39 18.55 -6.57 -0.54
C GLY A 39 18.75 -5.53 0.56
N THR A 40 17.70 -4.86 1.01
CA THR A 40 17.72 -3.80 2.02
C THR A 40 17.10 -4.20 3.36
N GLY A 41 16.45 -5.37 3.44
CA GLY A 41 15.89 -5.90 4.69
C GLY A 41 14.53 -6.56 4.56
N ASN A 42 13.83 -6.67 5.69
CA ASN A 42 12.50 -7.24 5.76
C ASN A 42 11.44 -6.24 5.31
N ARG A 43 10.39 -6.74 4.71
CA ARG A 43 9.22 -5.97 4.28
C ARG A 43 7.95 -6.69 4.68
N THR A 44 7.04 -5.95 5.32
CA THR A 44 5.70 -6.44 5.64
C THR A 44 4.67 -5.42 5.19
N LEU A 45 3.81 -5.81 4.26
CA LEU A 45 2.69 -5.03 3.76
C LEU A 45 1.41 -5.52 4.43
N ILE A 46 0.67 -4.64 5.07
CA ILE A 46 -0.62 -4.94 5.70
C ILE A 46 -1.73 -4.15 5.00
N TYR A 47 -2.81 -4.85 4.70
CA TYR A 47 -4.02 -4.27 4.14
C TYR A 47 -4.98 -3.80 5.24
N ASN A 48 -5.64 -2.66 5.02
CA ASN A 48 -6.70 -2.13 5.89
C ASN A 48 -6.27 -2.04 7.36
N LEU A 49 -5.17 -1.35 7.63
CA LEU A 49 -4.65 -1.14 8.97
C LEU A 49 -5.11 0.21 9.54
N THR A 50 -5.64 0.21 10.76
CA THR A 50 -5.80 1.45 11.52
C THR A 50 -4.43 1.92 11.99
N VAL A 51 -3.90 2.96 11.34
CA VAL A 51 -2.59 3.55 11.67
C VAL A 51 -2.74 4.49 12.85
N PRO A 52 -2.09 4.22 14.00
CA PRO A 52 -2.30 4.98 15.23
C PRO A 52 -2.01 6.48 15.09
N LEU A 53 -0.95 6.82 14.37
CA LEU A 53 -0.55 8.21 14.14
C LEU A 53 -1.57 9.00 13.32
N VAL A 54 -2.15 8.35 12.30
CA VAL A 54 -3.17 8.93 11.40
C VAL A 54 -4.55 8.93 12.06
N LYS A 55 -4.78 8.03 13.03
CA LYS A 55 -6.07 7.76 13.71
C LYS A 55 -7.18 7.35 12.73
N ASN A 56 -6.80 6.74 11.62
CA ASN A 56 -7.69 6.27 10.57
C ASN A 56 -7.17 4.98 9.96
N ASN A 57 -8.08 4.28 9.28
CA ASN A 57 -7.72 3.16 8.44
C ASN A 57 -6.95 3.64 7.21
N VAL A 58 -5.88 2.91 6.84
CA VAL A 58 -5.09 3.09 5.63
C VAL A 58 -5.14 1.80 4.85
N ASP A 59 -5.45 1.89 3.56
CA ASP A 59 -5.71 0.71 2.73
C ASP A 59 -4.45 -0.16 2.57
N LEU A 60 -3.26 0.46 2.47
CA LEU A 60 -1.99 -0.23 2.24
C LEU A 60 -0.89 0.39 3.13
N SER A 61 -0.29 -0.41 4.00
CA SER A 61 0.79 0.03 4.90
C SER A 61 2.00 -0.88 4.77
N LEU A 62 3.12 -0.37 4.25
CA LEU A 62 4.38 -1.08 4.08
C LEU A 62 5.37 -0.71 5.18
N PHE A 63 5.92 -1.73 5.83
CA PHE A 63 6.84 -1.61 6.96
C PHE A 63 8.22 -2.17 6.65
N ASN A 64 9.22 -1.63 7.35
CA ASN A 64 10.54 -2.21 7.50
C ASN A 64 10.57 -3.13 8.75
N LEU A 65 9.70 -4.13 8.78
CA LEU A 65 9.51 -5.01 9.92
C LEU A 65 9.36 -6.46 9.47
N LEU A 66 9.72 -7.38 10.34
CA LEU A 66 9.30 -8.78 10.25
C LEU A 66 7.81 -8.93 10.64
N PRO A 67 7.14 -9.99 10.18
CA PRO A 67 5.75 -10.30 10.58
C PRO A 67 5.51 -10.27 12.10
N ALA A 68 6.40 -10.89 12.88
CA ALA A 68 6.30 -10.93 14.33
C ALA A 68 6.42 -9.56 15.01
N GLU A 69 7.22 -8.66 14.44
CA GLU A 69 7.40 -7.29 14.93
C GLU A 69 6.12 -6.45 14.70
N VAL A 70 5.46 -6.63 13.56
CA VAL A 70 4.14 -6.02 13.32
C VAL A 70 3.12 -6.50 14.36
N GLU A 71 3.12 -7.79 14.69
CA GLU A 71 2.22 -8.36 15.71
C GLU A 71 2.55 -7.88 17.12
N SER A 72 3.82 -7.62 17.42
CA SER A 72 4.28 -7.09 18.72
C SER A 72 3.98 -5.61 18.95
N SER A 73 3.28 -4.96 18.03
CA SER A 73 2.91 -3.54 18.07
C SER A 73 4.01 -2.54 17.71
N GLU A 74 5.11 -2.96 17.10
CA GLU A 74 6.15 -2.06 16.60
C GLU A 74 5.65 -1.19 15.44
N TYR A 75 4.55 -1.58 14.78
CA TYR A 75 3.84 -0.74 13.82
C TYR A 75 3.33 0.60 14.40
N LYS A 76 3.40 0.81 15.71
CA LYS A 76 3.09 2.10 16.35
C LYS A 76 4.24 3.11 16.25
N ILE A 77 5.43 2.65 15.90
CA ILE A 77 6.63 3.47 15.76
C ILE A 77 6.65 4.08 14.36
N PRO A 78 6.60 5.42 14.22
CA PRO A 78 6.48 6.07 12.91
C PRO A 78 7.62 5.73 11.93
N GLU A 79 8.83 5.55 12.42
CA GLU A 79 10.04 5.27 11.65
C GLU A 79 10.03 3.90 10.97
N THR A 80 9.13 3.01 11.38
CA THR A 80 9.00 1.69 10.77
C THR A 80 8.23 1.69 9.45
N TYR A 81 7.51 2.78 9.15
CA TYR A 81 6.74 2.91 7.92
C TYR A 81 7.62 3.34 6.74
N ILE A 82 7.63 2.55 5.68
CA ILE A 82 8.33 2.85 4.42
C ILE A 82 7.40 3.56 3.45
N ALA A 83 6.19 3.03 3.28
CA ALA A 83 5.21 3.59 2.35
C ALA A 83 3.77 3.34 2.83
N LEU A 84 2.88 4.28 2.52
CA LEU A 84 1.45 4.16 2.77
C LEU A 84 0.67 4.51 1.50
N GLY A 85 -0.39 3.77 1.23
CA GLY A 85 -1.16 3.92 0.00
C GLY A 85 -2.65 3.84 0.21
N GLU A 86 -3.38 4.49 -0.69
CA GLU A 86 -4.82 4.39 -0.82
C GLU A 86 -5.18 3.56 -2.06
N LEU A 87 -6.19 2.69 -1.91
CA LEU A 87 -6.69 1.83 -2.96
C LEU A 87 -8.18 2.07 -3.20
N LYS A 88 -8.55 2.33 -4.44
CA LYS A 88 -9.95 2.52 -4.85
C LYS A 88 -10.30 1.52 -5.94
N GLY A 89 -11.00 0.46 -5.55
CA GLY A 89 -11.40 -0.65 -6.44
C GLY A 89 -12.67 -0.41 -7.25
N GLY A 90 -13.38 0.71 -7.06
CA GLY A 90 -14.57 1.02 -7.84
C GLY A 90 -14.24 1.27 -9.31
N ILE A 91 -14.98 0.61 -10.19
CA ILE A 91 -14.81 0.69 -11.66
C ILE A 91 -15.82 1.65 -12.31
N ASP A 92 -16.73 2.25 -11.53
CA ASP A 92 -17.70 3.22 -12.05
C ASP A 92 -17.03 4.56 -12.36
N PRO A 93 -16.94 4.98 -13.63
CA PRO A 93 -16.36 6.26 -14.00
C PRO A 93 -17.08 7.46 -13.38
N ALA A 94 -18.40 7.38 -13.16
CA ALA A 94 -19.17 8.47 -12.56
C ALA A 94 -18.74 8.75 -11.10
N GLY A 95 -18.21 7.75 -10.39
CA GLY A 95 -17.68 7.88 -9.03
C GLY A 95 -16.19 8.15 -8.95
N ALA A 96 -15.44 8.07 -10.05
CA ALA A 96 -13.97 8.13 -10.04
C ALA A 96 -13.41 9.42 -9.43
N ASP A 97 -14.00 10.58 -9.74
CA ASP A 97 -13.58 11.89 -9.21
C ASP A 97 -13.75 11.95 -7.67
N GLU A 98 -14.86 11.44 -7.14
CA GLU A 98 -15.09 11.35 -5.68
C GLU A 98 -14.15 10.35 -5.00
N HIS A 99 -13.87 9.23 -5.65
CA HIS A 99 -12.89 8.26 -5.15
C HIS A 99 -11.49 8.87 -5.06
N TRP A 100 -11.08 9.65 -6.07
CA TRP A 100 -9.80 10.36 -6.05
C TRP A 100 -9.76 11.45 -4.97
N LYS A 101 -10.77 12.28 -4.86
CA LYS A 101 -10.84 13.33 -3.82
C LYS A 101 -10.73 12.74 -2.42
N THR A 102 -11.42 11.62 -2.18
CA THR A 102 -11.37 10.90 -0.91
C THR A 102 -9.96 10.33 -0.66
N ALA A 103 -9.36 9.68 -1.65
CA ALA A 103 -8.01 9.15 -1.55
C ALA A 103 -6.98 10.25 -1.32
N ARG A 104 -7.05 11.36 -2.07
CA ARG A 104 -6.18 12.52 -1.90
C ARG A 104 -6.26 13.08 -0.48
N THR A 105 -7.46 13.26 0.03
CA THR A 105 -7.67 13.74 1.41
C THR A 105 -7.06 12.78 2.45
N ALA A 106 -7.18 11.48 2.24
CA ALA A 106 -6.57 10.48 3.12
C ALA A 106 -5.04 10.52 3.05
N LEU A 107 -4.47 10.62 1.84
CA LEU A 107 -3.03 10.75 1.63
C LEU A 107 -2.45 12.05 2.22
N ASP A 108 -3.17 13.18 2.10
CA ASP A 108 -2.79 14.45 2.74
C ASP A 108 -2.75 14.31 4.26
N ARG A 109 -3.75 13.68 4.85
CA ARG A 109 -3.80 13.39 6.30
C ARG A 109 -2.64 12.50 6.76
N ILE A 110 -2.29 11.48 5.97
CA ILE A 110 -1.14 10.62 6.24
C ILE A 110 0.14 11.47 6.27
N ARG A 111 0.41 12.25 5.22
CA ARG A 111 1.59 13.10 5.12
C ARG A 111 1.70 14.10 6.27
N GLU A 112 0.59 14.75 6.61
CA GLU A 112 0.54 15.70 7.72
C GLU A 112 0.84 15.04 9.07
N ALA A 113 0.23 13.87 9.35
CA ALA A 113 0.42 13.15 10.60
C ALA A 113 1.88 12.72 10.78
N PHE A 114 2.47 12.12 9.74
CA PHE A 114 3.87 11.67 9.78
C PHE A 114 4.87 12.82 9.81
N SER A 115 4.63 13.90 9.07
CA SER A 115 5.47 15.11 9.12
C SER A 115 5.55 15.72 10.52
N LYS A 116 4.43 15.72 11.27
CA LYS A 116 4.41 16.16 12.68
C LYS A 116 5.27 15.28 13.59
N ALA A 117 5.46 14.02 13.23
CA ALA A 117 6.35 13.10 13.92
C ALA A 117 7.80 13.14 13.41
N GLY A 118 8.12 14.02 12.46
CA GLY A 118 9.46 14.12 11.87
C GLY A 118 9.81 13.04 10.87
N VAL A 119 8.83 12.27 10.38
CA VAL A 119 9.02 11.16 9.45
C VAL A 119 8.29 11.45 8.14
N THR A 120 8.87 11.04 7.02
CA THR A 120 8.27 11.25 5.69
C THR A 120 8.23 9.93 4.92
N PRO A 121 7.25 9.05 5.18
CA PRO A 121 7.07 7.84 4.40
C PRO A 121 6.63 8.17 2.98
N ARG A 122 6.92 7.28 2.04
CA ARG A 122 6.42 7.41 0.68
C ARG A 122 4.90 7.26 0.65
N THR A 123 4.22 8.03 -0.20
CA THR A 123 2.78 7.87 -0.40
C THR A 123 2.49 7.48 -1.83
N PHE A 124 1.49 6.60 -2.04
CA PHE A 124 1.12 6.11 -3.37
C PHE A 124 -0.38 5.88 -3.50
N PHE A 125 -0.85 5.83 -4.74
CA PHE A 125 -2.26 5.64 -5.06
C PHE A 125 -2.46 4.48 -6.06
N VAL A 126 -3.48 3.66 -5.81
CA VAL A 126 -3.90 2.59 -6.74
C VAL A 126 -5.39 2.73 -7.00
N GLY A 127 -5.79 2.87 -8.25
CA GLY A 127 -7.20 3.04 -8.63
C GLY A 127 -7.62 2.12 -9.76
N ALA A 128 -8.86 1.61 -9.73
CA ALA A 128 -9.43 0.79 -10.82
C ALA A 128 -10.06 1.65 -11.93
N ALA A 129 -10.60 2.83 -11.60
CA ALA A 129 -11.09 3.79 -12.58
C ALA A 129 -10.33 5.10 -12.44
N ILE A 130 -9.56 5.46 -13.47
CA ILE A 130 -8.80 6.73 -13.53
C ILE A 130 -9.26 7.50 -14.75
N GLU A 131 -10.04 8.57 -14.52
CA GLU A 131 -10.49 9.47 -15.56
C GLU A 131 -9.43 10.51 -15.94
N LYS A 132 -9.62 11.16 -17.11
CA LYS A 132 -8.64 12.12 -17.65
C LYS A 132 -8.32 13.25 -16.68
N LYS A 133 -9.32 13.85 -16.02
CA LYS A 133 -9.10 14.94 -15.06
C LYS A 133 -8.31 14.44 -13.86
N MET A 134 -8.71 13.30 -13.29
CA MET A 134 -8.04 12.63 -12.18
C MET A 134 -6.59 12.26 -12.54
N SER A 135 -6.36 11.75 -13.76
CA SER A 135 -5.00 11.41 -14.21
C SER A 135 -4.08 12.63 -14.29
N THR A 136 -4.59 13.80 -14.66
CA THR A 136 -3.83 15.05 -14.68
C THR A 136 -3.39 15.44 -13.25
N GLU A 137 -4.30 15.44 -12.30
CA GLU A 137 -3.99 15.76 -10.91
C GLU A 137 -3.01 14.76 -10.27
N ILE A 138 -3.17 13.45 -10.58
CA ILE A 138 -2.23 12.41 -10.12
C ILE A 138 -0.84 12.66 -10.71
N TRP A 139 -0.78 12.98 -12.01
CA TRP A 139 0.48 13.26 -12.69
C TRP A 139 1.20 14.47 -12.11
N GLU A 140 0.50 15.57 -11.84
CA GLU A 140 1.05 16.75 -11.16
C GLU A 140 1.63 16.41 -9.78
N GLN A 141 0.96 15.55 -9.01
CA GLN A 141 1.49 15.09 -7.72
C GLN A 141 2.72 14.18 -7.86
N LEU A 142 2.79 13.37 -8.91
CA LEU A 142 3.99 12.56 -9.22
C LEU A 142 5.16 13.45 -9.64
N GLU A 143 4.95 14.42 -10.51
CA GLU A 143 5.99 15.36 -10.96
C GLU A 143 6.54 16.24 -9.82
N SER A 144 5.66 16.67 -8.93
CA SER A 144 6.04 17.46 -7.74
C SER A 144 6.63 16.62 -6.59
N GLY A 145 6.63 15.29 -6.70
CA GLY A 145 7.11 14.38 -5.67
C GLY A 145 6.20 14.25 -4.45
N ILE A 146 4.97 14.79 -4.51
CA ILE A 146 3.95 14.62 -3.47
C ILE A 146 3.50 13.16 -3.41
N LEU A 147 3.23 12.55 -4.57
CA LEU A 147 3.07 11.11 -4.70
C LEU A 147 4.39 10.47 -5.15
N SER A 148 4.75 9.35 -4.54
CA SER A 148 5.93 8.59 -4.93
C SER A 148 5.64 7.59 -6.05
N ASN A 149 4.40 7.12 -6.18
CA ASN A 149 3.95 6.24 -7.26
C ASN A 149 2.43 6.24 -7.39
N ALA A 150 1.93 5.82 -8.57
CA ALA A 150 0.51 5.57 -8.80
C ALA A 150 0.32 4.48 -9.87
N ALA A 151 -0.80 3.74 -9.80
CA ALA A 151 -1.13 2.72 -10.79
C ALA A 151 -2.64 2.61 -11.02
N ASN A 152 -3.00 2.27 -12.26
CA ASN A 152 -4.35 1.84 -12.61
C ASN A 152 -4.42 0.31 -12.59
N LEU A 153 -5.33 -0.24 -11.78
CA LEU A 153 -5.54 -1.70 -11.63
C LEU A 153 -5.97 -2.38 -12.93
N THR A 154 -6.59 -1.64 -13.86
CA THR A 154 -7.01 -2.21 -15.15
C THR A 154 -5.87 -2.28 -16.17
N HIS A 155 -4.69 -1.76 -15.84
CA HIS A 155 -3.50 -1.77 -16.70
C HIS A 155 -2.43 -2.69 -16.10
N GLU A 156 -2.32 -3.91 -16.62
CA GLU A 156 -1.38 -4.92 -16.14
C GLU A 156 0.07 -4.40 -15.98
N LYS A 157 0.58 -3.66 -16.97
CA LYS A 157 1.93 -3.08 -16.90
C LYS A 157 2.12 -2.11 -15.73
N GLN A 158 1.08 -1.37 -15.35
CA GLN A 158 1.13 -0.46 -14.21
C GLN A 158 1.06 -1.24 -12.90
N VAL A 159 0.25 -2.30 -12.83
CA VAL A 159 0.20 -3.21 -11.68
C VAL A 159 1.57 -3.88 -11.46
N VAL A 160 2.19 -4.38 -12.51
CA VAL A 160 3.55 -4.94 -12.45
C VAL A 160 4.55 -3.89 -11.98
N SER A 161 4.52 -2.68 -12.56
CA SER A 161 5.44 -1.60 -12.20
C SER A 161 5.34 -1.19 -10.73
N ILE A 162 4.13 -0.98 -10.20
CA ILE A 162 3.96 -0.60 -8.81
C ILE A 162 4.34 -1.74 -7.85
N SER A 163 4.07 -3.00 -8.24
CA SER A 163 4.48 -4.17 -7.47
C SER A 163 6.01 -4.28 -7.39
N GLN A 164 6.71 -4.09 -8.52
CA GLN A 164 8.17 -4.05 -8.55
C GLN A 164 8.73 -2.92 -7.69
N TRP A 165 8.12 -1.74 -7.77
CA TRP A 165 8.51 -0.61 -6.95
C TRP A 165 8.36 -0.91 -5.46
N LEU A 166 7.21 -1.44 -5.01
CA LEU A 166 7.00 -1.84 -3.60
C LEU A 166 8.02 -2.87 -3.14
N CYS A 167 8.37 -3.83 -4.00
CA CYS A 167 9.36 -4.86 -3.67
C CYS A 167 10.80 -4.31 -3.64
N SER A 168 11.08 -3.20 -4.32
CA SER A 168 12.40 -2.56 -4.34
C SER A 168 12.65 -1.61 -3.16
N LEU A 169 11.60 -1.17 -2.47
CA LEU A 169 11.71 -0.32 -1.29
C LEU A 169 12.29 -1.08 -0.11
#